data_d6a4460b215ca94cce8e9e4ebc11a9b2
#
_entry.id   d6a4460b215ca94cce8e9e4ebc11a9b2
#
_cell.length_a   1.000
_cell.length_b   1.000
_cell.length_c   1.000
_cell.angle_alpha   90.00
_cell.angle_beta   90.00
_cell.angle_gamma   90.00
#
_symmetry.space_group_name_H-M   'P 1'
#
loop_
_entity.id
_entity.type
_entity.pdbx_description
1 polymer ?
#
loop_
_entity_poly.entity_id
_entity_poly.type
_entity_poly.pdbx_seq_one_letter_code
_entity_poly.pdbx_strand_id
1 'polypeptide(L)'
;MSMNPEHDSFLRAIAKTERLTPAPRILGQVMALLRDPDTDINSIAALVKNDPALVTDMIRGANTVFYGRGERVSSLERALLKIGFRESIRLLNLAVARTLSSRNLDSYGMAADDFWAESLFNGLFLKALAMTTSAIELDEAHTAGLLRFTGRLVIDQCIKERKTAIRWDGVTALEAWETENTGFTQAQAGALLLRNWKFPERLTHAIEWQNQAARAPNPDWLMEALNFTSAVLPQGFGASFAVMATDYRVPALPETEFVLRYNLTAERIEELLNSCRSEFVAIGSKLYDYRKSPE
;
A
#
# COMPACT_ATOMS: atom_id res chain seq x y z
N MET A 1 29.97 16.97 -12.54
CA MET A 1 29.33 15.63 -12.44
C MET A 1 28.08 15.70 -13.30
N SER A 2 28.03 15.08 -14.48
CA SER A 2 26.80 15.03 -15.29
C SER A 2 25.84 14.12 -14.57
N MET A 3 24.76 14.66 -14.04
CA MET A 3 23.65 13.88 -13.49
C MET A 3 23.10 13.00 -14.62
N ASN A 4 22.88 11.72 -14.29
CA ASN A 4 22.32 10.76 -15.25
C ASN A 4 20.89 11.22 -15.61
N PRO A 5 20.56 11.41 -16.91
CA PRO A 5 19.22 11.85 -17.33
C PRO A 5 18.08 10.99 -16.80
N GLU A 6 18.34 9.73 -16.52
CA GLU A 6 17.37 8.80 -15.93
C GLU A 6 17.08 9.15 -14.47
N HIS A 7 18.10 9.53 -13.70
CA HIS A 7 17.95 9.96 -12.32
C HIS A 7 17.11 11.24 -12.22
N ASP A 8 17.32 12.21 -13.12
CA ASP A 8 16.53 13.45 -13.17
C ASP A 8 15.07 13.20 -13.55
N SER A 9 14.82 12.27 -14.50
CA SER A 9 13.46 11.86 -14.87
C SER A 9 12.74 11.22 -13.69
N PHE A 10 13.45 10.38 -12.96
CA PHE A 10 12.92 9.69 -11.79
C PHE A 10 12.59 10.64 -10.63
N LEU A 11 13.48 11.59 -10.32
CA LEU A 11 13.21 12.60 -9.28
C LEU A 11 12.00 13.48 -9.65
N ARG A 12 11.83 13.81 -10.94
CA ARG A 12 10.64 14.52 -11.43
C ARG A 12 9.36 13.67 -11.29
N ALA A 13 9.45 12.37 -11.57
CA ALA A 13 8.32 11.46 -11.40
C ALA A 13 7.91 11.35 -9.92
N ILE A 14 8.87 11.27 -8.98
CA ILE A 14 8.59 11.32 -7.54
C ILE A 14 7.88 12.63 -7.17
N ALA A 15 8.40 13.77 -7.61
CA ALA A 15 7.80 15.07 -7.31
C ALA A 15 6.36 15.21 -7.86
N LYS A 16 6.06 14.60 -9.01
CA LYS A 16 4.72 14.59 -9.60
C LYS A 16 3.79 13.55 -8.98
N THR A 17 4.34 12.47 -8.44
CA THR A 17 3.60 11.47 -7.67
C THR A 17 3.37 11.95 -6.23
N GLU A 18 3.20 13.25 -6.03
CA GLU A 18 3.17 13.85 -4.69
C GLU A 18 2.06 13.28 -3.81
N ARG A 19 1.02 12.68 -4.39
CA ARG A 19 -0.14 12.20 -3.66
C ARG A 19 -0.82 11.02 -4.35
N LEU A 20 -1.17 10.02 -3.54
CA LEU A 20 -2.09 8.98 -3.94
C LEU A 20 -3.49 9.55 -4.10
N THR A 21 -4.32 8.93 -4.92
CA THR A 21 -5.72 9.26 -5.04
C THR A 21 -6.55 8.18 -4.33
N PRO A 22 -7.47 8.53 -3.43
CA PRO A 22 -8.36 7.56 -2.80
C PRO A 22 -9.18 6.78 -3.83
N ALA A 23 -9.55 5.54 -3.49
CA ALA A 23 -10.42 4.74 -4.35
C ALA A 23 -11.77 5.44 -4.56
N PRO A 24 -12.29 5.52 -5.79
CA PRO A 24 -13.56 6.23 -6.07
C PRO A 24 -14.73 5.77 -5.21
N ARG A 25 -14.74 4.48 -4.84
CA ARG A 25 -15.80 3.88 -4.02
C ARG A 25 -15.78 4.30 -2.54
N ILE A 26 -14.64 4.72 -2.01
CA ILE A 26 -14.54 5.14 -0.60
C ILE A 26 -15.02 6.57 -0.38
N LEU A 27 -15.06 7.36 -1.45
CA LEU A 27 -15.42 8.78 -1.37
C LEU A 27 -16.82 9.04 -0.87
N GLY A 28 -17.80 8.25 -1.33
CA GLY A 28 -19.17 8.38 -0.87
C GLY A 28 -19.27 8.23 0.65
N GLN A 29 -18.53 7.27 1.21
CA GLN A 29 -18.47 7.05 2.65
C GLN A 29 -17.74 8.17 3.39
N VAL A 30 -16.63 8.69 2.84
CA VAL A 30 -15.95 9.87 3.39
C VAL A 30 -16.89 11.07 3.41
N MET A 31 -17.63 11.31 2.33
CA MET A 31 -18.59 12.41 2.25
C MET A 31 -19.71 12.27 3.29
N ALA A 32 -20.18 11.06 3.54
CA ALA A 32 -21.21 10.82 4.56
C ALA A 32 -20.67 11.09 5.97
N LEU A 33 -19.48 10.56 6.32
CA LEU A 33 -18.82 10.85 7.59
C LEU A 33 -18.62 12.35 7.81
N LEU A 34 -18.24 13.09 6.77
CA LEU A 34 -18.00 14.51 6.88
C LEU A 34 -19.29 15.35 7.12
N ARG A 35 -20.46 14.79 6.77
CA ARG A 35 -21.78 15.43 6.99
C ARG A 35 -22.42 15.04 8.31
N ASP A 36 -21.98 13.95 8.92
CA ASP A 36 -22.55 13.45 10.17
C ASP A 36 -21.94 14.20 11.38
N PRO A 37 -22.75 14.94 12.16
CA PRO A 37 -22.27 15.68 13.32
C PRO A 37 -21.78 14.77 14.46
N ASP A 38 -22.23 13.50 14.48
CA ASP A 38 -21.87 12.51 15.49
C ASP A 38 -20.61 11.71 15.11
N THR A 39 -19.96 12.06 14.01
CA THR A 39 -18.71 11.42 13.57
C THR A 39 -17.60 11.57 14.61
N ASP A 40 -17.01 10.47 15.03
CA ASP A 40 -15.88 10.42 15.94
C ASP A 40 -14.57 9.96 15.26
N ILE A 41 -13.48 9.97 16.01
CA ILE A 41 -12.16 9.58 15.52
C ILE A 41 -12.10 8.10 15.14
N ASN A 42 -12.87 7.23 15.78
CA ASN A 42 -12.89 5.81 15.49
C ASN A 42 -13.61 5.52 14.17
N SER A 43 -14.68 6.26 13.90
CA SER A 43 -15.39 6.21 12.62
C SER A 43 -14.48 6.62 11.46
N ILE A 44 -13.66 7.67 11.65
CA ILE A 44 -12.63 8.07 10.68
C ILE A 44 -11.60 6.97 10.50
N ALA A 45 -11.06 6.43 11.60
CA ALA A 45 -10.05 5.37 11.54
C ALA A 45 -10.57 4.13 10.82
N ALA A 46 -11.80 3.70 11.12
CA ALA A 46 -12.43 2.52 10.50
C ALA A 46 -12.57 2.64 8.99
N LEU A 47 -12.86 3.84 8.49
CA LEU A 47 -12.96 4.11 7.06
C LEU A 47 -11.59 4.24 6.41
N VAL A 48 -10.73 5.08 6.97
CA VAL A 48 -9.44 5.47 6.37
C VAL A 48 -8.48 4.31 6.26
N LYS A 49 -8.44 3.39 7.26
CA LYS A 49 -7.50 2.27 7.32
C LYS A 49 -7.50 1.34 6.10
N ASN A 50 -8.59 1.35 5.34
CA ASN A 50 -8.77 0.46 4.19
C ASN A 50 -8.39 1.11 2.84
N ASP A 51 -7.87 2.33 2.86
CA ASP A 51 -7.48 3.04 1.65
C ASP A 51 -6.04 3.55 1.75
N PRO A 52 -5.12 3.09 0.85
CA PRO A 52 -3.71 3.45 0.92
C PRO A 52 -3.47 4.95 0.75
N ALA A 53 -4.29 5.64 -0.03
CA ALA A 53 -4.15 7.08 -0.24
C ALA A 53 -4.51 7.86 1.03
N LEU A 54 -5.63 7.50 1.66
CA LEU A 54 -6.08 8.15 2.89
C LEU A 54 -5.11 7.87 4.05
N VAL A 55 -4.66 6.62 4.21
CA VAL A 55 -3.64 6.25 5.21
C VAL A 55 -2.37 7.07 5.01
N THR A 56 -1.89 7.14 3.76
CA THR A 56 -0.69 7.92 3.42
C THR A 56 -0.86 9.41 3.77
N ASP A 57 -1.99 10.02 3.38
CA ASP A 57 -2.24 11.44 3.65
C ASP A 57 -2.31 11.74 5.17
N MET A 58 -2.92 10.85 5.96
CA MET A 58 -2.98 11.00 7.42
C MET A 58 -1.59 10.88 8.06
N ILE A 59 -0.84 9.82 7.74
CA ILE A 59 0.50 9.59 8.31
C ILE A 59 1.47 10.69 7.87
N ARG A 60 1.43 11.07 6.60
CA ARG A 60 2.25 12.18 6.09
C ARG A 60 1.91 13.49 6.77
N GLY A 61 0.62 13.81 6.92
CA GLY A 61 0.16 14.98 7.64
C GLY A 61 0.72 15.03 9.06
N ALA A 62 0.60 13.92 9.79
CA ALA A 62 1.13 13.79 11.16
C ALA A 62 2.66 13.92 11.27
N ASN A 63 3.39 13.63 10.19
CA ASN A 63 4.85 13.69 10.12
C ASN A 63 5.38 15.03 9.54
N THR A 64 4.51 16.00 9.23
CA THR A 64 4.94 17.34 8.79
C THR A 64 5.57 18.13 9.93
N VAL A 65 6.33 19.17 9.59
CA VAL A 65 6.97 20.06 10.56
C VAL A 65 5.96 20.73 11.50
N PHE A 66 4.74 20.97 11.05
CA PHE A 66 3.69 21.60 11.85
C PHE A 66 3.23 20.71 13.04
N TYR A 67 3.17 19.40 12.83
CA TYR A 67 2.83 18.40 13.88
C TYR A 67 4.06 17.60 14.33
N GLY A 68 5.23 17.89 13.77
CA GLY A 68 6.45 17.07 13.84
C GLY A 68 7.23 17.12 15.15
N ARG A 69 6.64 17.66 16.24
CA ARG A 69 7.26 17.52 17.58
C ARG A 69 7.16 16.08 18.05
N GLY A 70 8.31 15.41 18.21
CA GLY A 70 8.41 14.02 18.64
C GLY A 70 8.75 13.04 17.53
N GLU A 71 8.65 11.75 17.81
CA GLU A 71 8.96 10.68 16.88
C GLU A 71 8.01 10.64 15.68
N ARG A 72 8.53 10.18 14.54
CA ARG A 72 7.73 9.93 13.35
C ARG A 72 6.79 8.74 13.61
N VAL A 73 5.56 8.87 13.15
CA VAL A 73 4.56 7.82 13.25
C VAL A 73 4.52 7.00 11.97
N SER A 74 4.30 5.69 12.11
CA SER A 74 4.24 4.70 11.03
C SER A 74 2.86 4.07 10.86
N SER A 75 1.92 4.31 11.78
CA SER A 75 0.57 3.78 11.70
C SER A 75 -0.49 4.88 11.67
N LEU A 76 -1.67 4.54 11.12
CA LEU A 76 -2.81 5.44 11.04
C LEU A 76 -3.28 5.87 12.43
N GLU A 77 -3.39 4.93 13.36
CA GLU A 77 -3.90 5.17 14.71
C GLU A 77 -3.03 6.18 15.45
N ARG A 78 -1.72 6.00 15.38
CA ARG A 78 -0.76 6.97 15.95
C ARG A 78 -0.83 8.32 15.25
N ALA A 79 -1.05 8.35 13.93
CA ALA A 79 -1.22 9.58 13.17
C ALA A 79 -2.47 10.35 13.63
N LEU A 80 -3.62 9.68 13.74
CA LEU A 80 -4.89 10.27 14.16
C LEU A 80 -4.80 10.82 15.60
N LEU A 81 -4.17 10.09 16.52
CA LEU A 81 -3.94 10.56 17.88
C LEU A 81 -3.05 11.82 17.91
N LYS A 82 -2.04 11.88 17.03
CA LYS A 82 -1.09 12.99 16.97
C LYS A 82 -1.70 14.27 16.38
N ILE A 83 -2.50 14.16 15.32
CA ILE A 83 -3.12 15.32 14.65
C ILE A 83 -4.50 15.70 15.22
N GLY A 84 -5.19 14.74 15.81
CA GLY A 84 -6.51 14.93 16.39
C GLY A 84 -7.66 15.00 15.37
N PHE A 85 -8.89 15.03 15.89
CA PHE A 85 -10.11 14.94 15.10
C PHE A 85 -10.27 16.05 14.06
N ARG A 86 -10.10 17.31 14.47
CA ARG A 86 -10.28 18.47 13.57
C ARG A 86 -9.41 18.43 12.33
N GLU A 87 -8.14 18.10 12.53
CA GLU A 87 -7.18 18.02 11.43
C GLU A 87 -7.42 16.79 10.56
N SER A 88 -7.85 15.68 11.14
CA SER A 88 -8.27 14.49 10.40
C SER A 88 -9.42 14.81 9.44
N ILE A 89 -10.45 15.53 9.90
CA ILE A 89 -11.55 16.02 9.06
C ILE A 89 -11.02 16.94 7.94
N ARG A 90 -10.10 17.87 8.26
CA ARG A 90 -9.52 18.76 7.25
C ARG A 90 -8.77 18.00 6.15
N LEU A 91 -7.98 17.01 6.54
CA LEU A 91 -7.24 16.18 5.59
C LEU A 91 -8.17 15.31 4.73
N LEU A 92 -9.25 14.77 5.31
CA LEU A 92 -10.27 14.03 4.56
C LEU A 92 -10.96 14.93 3.52
N ASN A 93 -11.35 16.14 3.88
CA ASN A 93 -11.92 17.10 2.93
C ASN A 93 -10.98 17.40 1.75
N LEU A 94 -9.67 17.54 2.03
CA LEU A 94 -8.67 17.73 0.99
C LEU A 94 -8.53 16.48 0.10
N ALA A 95 -8.61 15.29 0.66
CA ALA A 95 -8.55 14.03 -0.09
C ALA A 95 -9.75 13.89 -1.03
N VAL A 96 -10.95 14.22 -0.57
CA VAL A 96 -12.17 14.27 -1.40
C VAL A 96 -12.02 15.22 -2.59
N ALA A 97 -11.52 16.43 -2.37
CA ALA A 97 -11.34 17.41 -3.43
C ALA A 97 -10.36 16.96 -4.54
N ARG A 98 -9.46 16.02 -4.24
CA ARG A 98 -8.44 15.49 -5.18
C ARG A 98 -8.90 14.32 -6.01
N THR A 99 -10.01 13.69 -5.68
CA THR A 99 -10.44 12.41 -6.28
C THR A 99 -10.88 12.52 -7.73
N LEU A 100 -11.02 13.70 -8.26
CA LEU A 100 -11.33 13.89 -9.68
C LEU A 100 -10.24 13.38 -10.64
N SER A 101 -9.19 12.74 -10.11
CA SER A 101 -8.01 12.29 -10.86
C SER A 101 -7.54 10.88 -10.50
N SER A 102 -8.44 9.92 -10.18
CA SER A 102 -8.02 8.52 -10.04
C SER A 102 -7.47 8.03 -11.36
N ARG A 103 -6.21 7.59 -11.37
CA ARG A 103 -5.50 7.16 -12.58
C ARG A 103 -5.22 5.68 -12.55
N ASN A 104 -5.49 5.02 -13.67
CA ASN A 104 -4.98 3.68 -13.91
C ASN A 104 -3.45 3.71 -14.02
N LEU A 105 -2.81 2.60 -13.66
CA LEU A 105 -1.40 2.36 -13.92
C LEU A 105 -1.29 1.74 -15.32
N ASP A 106 -1.33 2.59 -16.35
CA ASP A 106 -1.45 2.16 -17.75
C ASP A 106 -0.24 1.35 -18.19
N SER A 107 0.96 1.69 -17.69
CA SER A 107 2.20 0.97 -17.99
C SER A 107 2.20 -0.46 -17.43
N TYR A 108 1.43 -0.72 -16.39
CA TYR A 108 1.23 -2.06 -15.83
C TYR A 108 -0.04 -2.74 -16.35
N GLY A 109 -0.89 -2.01 -17.08
CA GLY A 109 -2.21 -2.50 -17.48
C GLY A 109 -3.17 -2.71 -16.32
N MET A 110 -3.00 -1.98 -15.24
CA MET A 110 -3.72 -2.14 -13.97
C MET A 110 -4.71 -0.99 -13.78
N ALA A 111 -5.97 -1.32 -13.50
CA ALA A 111 -6.96 -0.33 -13.11
C ALA A 111 -6.71 0.19 -11.68
N ALA A 112 -7.17 1.41 -11.39
CA ALA A 112 -7.05 2.00 -10.06
C ALA A 112 -7.70 1.13 -8.97
N ASP A 113 -8.84 0.52 -9.28
CA ASP A 113 -9.56 -0.38 -8.37
C ASP A 113 -8.78 -1.68 -8.08
N ASP A 114 -8.04 -2.20 -9.07
CA ASP A 114 -7.20 -3.39 -8.89
C ASP A 114 -5.99 -3.08 -8.02
N PHE A 115 -5.37 -1.92 -8.22
CA PHE A 115 -4.26 -1.44 -7.38
C PHE A 115 -4.71 -1.28 -5.91
N TRP A 116 -5.89 -0.69 -5.69
CA TRP A 116 -6.46 -0.55 -4.35
C TRP A 116 -6.72 -1.92 -3.72
N ALA A 117 -7.33 -2.84 -4.47
CA ALA A 117 -7.68 -4.17 -4.00
C ALA A 117 -6.43 -4.98 -3.60
N GLU A 118 -5.40 -4.97 -4.44
CA GLU A 118 -4.12 -5.63 -4.16
C GLU A 118 -3.44 -5.03 -2.92
N SER A 119 -3.42 -3.70 -2.81
CA SER A 119 -2.86 -3.00 -1.65
C SER A 119 -3.58 -3.36 -0.36
N LEU A 120 -4.92 -3.30 -0.35
CA LEU A 120 -5.71 -3.66 0.83
C LEU A 120 -5.50 -5.11 1.26
N PHE A 121 -5.52 -6.05 0.30
CA PHE A 121 -5.35 -7.46 0.64
C PHE A 121 -3.97 -7.75 1.24
N ASN A 122 -2.93 -7.13 0.71
CA ASN A 122 -1.58 -7.23 1.28
C ASN A 122 -1.51 -6.63 2.69
N GLY A 123 -2.21 -5.53 2.95
CA GLY A 123 -2.34 -4.96 4.30
C GLY A 123 -2.99 -5.92 5.28
N LEU A 124 -4.14 -6.50 4.90
CA LEU A 124 -4.87 -7.48 5.71
C LEU A 124 -4.03 -8.72 5.99
N PHE A 125 -3.36 -9.26 4.96
CA PHE A 125 -2.52 -10.45 5.10
C PHE A 125 -1.33 -10.20 6.03
N LEU A 126 -0.63 -9.08 5.87
CA LEU A 126 0.52 -8.75 6.71
C LEU A 126 0.11 -8.52 8.17
N LYS A 127 -1.05 -7.91 8.40
CA LYS A 127 -1.63 -7.78 9.74
C LYS A 127 -1.94 -9.15 10.36
N ALA A 128 -2.60 -10.04 9.62
CA ALA A 128 -2.91 -11.39 10.09
C ALA A 128 -1.64 -12.22 10.38
N LEU A 129 -0.62 -12.08 9.54
CA LEU A 129 0.69 -12.70 9.76
C LEU A 129 1.38 -12.15 11.02
N ALA A 130 1.30 -10.84 11.27
CA ALA A 130 1.82 -10.22 12.49
C ALA A 130 1.11 -10.72 13.75
N MET A 131 -0.21 -10.89 13.71
CA MET A 131 -0.97 -11.52 14.82
C MET A 131 -0.48 -12.93 15.13
N THR A 132 -0.19 -13.70 14.06
CA THR A 132 0.25 -15.09 14.18
C THR A 132 1.65 -15.22 14.75
N THR A 133 2.53 -14.28 14.46
CA THR A 133 3.94 -14.30 14.86
C THR A 133 4.22 -13.48 16.13
N SER A 134 3.30 -12.64 16.56
CA SER A 134 3.43 -11.74 17.73
C SER A 134 4.73 -10.90 17.74
N ALA A 135 5.24 -10.56 16.56
CA ALA A 135 6.59 -10.00 16.40
C ALA A 135 6.63 -8.47 16.18
N ILE A 136 5.49 -7.84 15.89
CA ILE A 136 5.40 -6.41 15.53
C ILE A 136 4.02 -5.85 15.85
N GLU A 137 3.91 -4.53 15.92
CA GLU A 137 2.63 -3.83 16.02
C GLU A 137 1.77 -4.09 14.76
N LEU A 138 0.54 -4.54 14.97
CA LEU A 138 -0.38 -4.97 13.92
C LEU A 138 -0.67 -3.87 12.89
N ASP A 139 -0.80 -2.63 13.37
CA ASP A 139 -1.14 -1.48 12.52
C ASP A 139 0.04 -1.02 11.66
N GLU A 140 1.28 -1.19 12.14
CA GLU A 140 2.47 -0.96 11.33
C GLU A 140 2.59 -2.02 10.23
N ALA A 141 2.32 -3.30 10.56
CA ALA A 141 2.29 -4.39 9.58
C ALA A 141 1.22 -4.14 8.51
N HIS A 142 0.00 -3.77 8.92
CA HIS A 142 -1.07 -3.41 7.98
C HIS A 142 -0.64 -2.28 7.05
N THR A 143 -0.08 -1.20 7.60
CA THR A 143 0.39 -0.04 6.82
C THR A 143 1.47 -0.43 5.83
N ALA A 144 2.45 -1.26 6.23
CA ALA A 144 3.50 -1.73 5.35
C ALA A 144 2.96 -2.53 4.17
N GLY A 145 2.05 -3.48 4.42
CA GLY A 145 1.39 -4.25 3.38
C GLY A 145 0.57 -3.39 2.42
N LEU A 146 -0.15 -2.40 2.96
CA LEU A 146 -0.96 -1.47 2.20
C LEU A 146 -0.12 -0.58 1.26
N LEU A 147 1.08 -0.20 1.66
CA LEU A 147 1.94 0.75 0.94
C LEU A 147 3.04 0.09 0.10
N ARG A 148 3.21 -1.23 0.16
CA ARG A 148 4.32 -1.94 -0.49
C ARG A 148 4.45 -1.72 -2.00
N PHE A 149 3.35 -1.42 -2.68
CA PHE A 149 3.31 -1.25 -4.13
C PHE A 149 3.25 0.21 -4.60
N THR A 150 3.39 1.18 -3.69
CA THR A 150 3.33 2.60 -4.03
C THR A 150 4.37 3.04 -5.05
N GLY A 151 5.47 2.32 -5.16
CA GLY A 151 6.50 2.59 -6.17
C GLY A 151 6.04 2.37 -7.60
N ARG A 152 5.02 1.50 -7.85
CA ARG A 152 4.43 1.35 -9.19
C ARG A 152 3.84 2.66 -9.72
N LEU A 153 3.33 3.52 -8.84
CA LEU A 153 2.86 4.85 -9.22
C LEU A 153 3.97 5.74 -9.76
N VAL A 154 5.17 5.66 -9.16
CA VAL A 154 6.35 6.40 -9.61
C VAL A 154 6.85 5.85 -10.95
N ILE A 155 6.95 4.54 -11.08
CA ILE A 155 7.36 3.86 -12.31
C ILE A 155 6.41 4.22 -13.46
N ASP A 156 5.09 4.09 -13.27
CA ASP A 156 4.08 4.43 -14.27
C ASP A 156 4.18 5.91 -14.69
N GLN A 157 4.37 6.82 -13.72
CA GLN A 157 4.56 8.24 -14.00
C GLN A 157 5.87 8.50 -14.79
N CYS A 158 6.94 7.81 -14.45
CA CYS A 158 8.23 7.91 -15.12
C CYS A 158 8.13 7.48 -16.60
N ILE A 159 7.44 6.37 -16.87
CA ILE A 159 7.22 5.86 -18.23
C ILE A 159 6.33 6.84 -19.03
N LYS A 160 5.25 7.34 -18.43
CA LYS A 160 4.35 8.32 -19.07
C LYS A 160 5.08 9.61 -19.48
N GLU A 161 6.06 10.06 -18.70
CA GLU A 161 6.83 11.27 -19.04
C GLU A 161 7.72 11.10 -20.25
N ARG A 162 8.16 9.88 -20.55
CA ARG A 162 8.96 9.58 -21.75
C ARG A 162 8.15 9.61 -23.03
N LYS A 163 6.81 9.80 -22.96
CA LYS A 163 5.87 9.82 -24.10
C LYS A 163 5.92 8.55 -24.97
N THR A 164 6.40 7.47 -24.43
CA THR A 164 6.43 6.15 -25.07
C THR A 164 5.31 5.30 -24.50
N ALA A 165 4.54 4.66 -25.38
CA ALA A 165 3.46 3.75 -24.97
C ALA A 165 4.06 2.39 -24.55
N ILE A 166 4.88 2.38 -23.50
CA ILE A 166 5.48 1.16 -22.97
C ILE A 166 4.49 0.56 -21.95
N ARG A 167 4.20 -0.72 -22.15
CA ARG A 167 3.36 -1.49 -21.24
C ARG A 167 4.04 -2.83 -20.94
N TRP A 168 3.95 -3.28 -19.70
CA TRP A 168 4.42 -4.59 -19.29
C TRP A 168 3.64 -5.69 -20.03
N ASP A 169 4.37 -6.70 -20.50
CA ASP A 169 3.84 -7.79 -21.33
C ASP A 169 3.17 -8.91 -20.51
N GLY A 170 3.30 -8.85 -19.17
CA GLY A 170 2.78 -9.87 -18.27
C GLY A 170 3.65 -11.14 -18.19
N VAL A 171 4.77 -11.21 -18.90
CA VAL A 171 5.65 -12.39 -19.02
C VAL A 171 7.06 -12.10 -18.51
N THR A 172 7.63 -10.99 -18.94
CA THR A 172 8.96 -10.57 -18.46
C THR A 172 8.95 -10.40 -16.95
N ALA A 173 10.02 -10.85 -16.28
CA ALA A 173 10.14 -10.65 -14.84
C ALA A 173 9.97 -9.16 -14.50
N LEU A 174 8.99 -8.84 -13.62
CA LEU A 174 8.53 -7.48 -13.39
C LEU A 174 9.65 -6.52 -13.01
N GLU A 175 10.51 -6.90 -12.05
CA GLU A 175 11.66 -6.08 -11.63
C GLU A 175 12.66 -5.82 -12.75
N ALA A 176 12.86 -6.81 -13.65
CA ALA A 176 13.73 -6.64 -14.81
C ALA A 176 13.13 -5.62 -15.78
N TRP A 177 11.83 -5.74 -16.10
CA TRP A 177 11.11 -4.79 -16.93
C TRP A 177 11.11 -3.38 -16.33
N GLU A 178 10.85 -3.24 -15.03
CA GLU A 178 10.89 -1.95 -14.33
C GLU A 178 12.28 -1.30 -14.43
N THR A 179 13.32 -2.08 -14.14
CA THR A 179 14.72 -1.61 -14.16
C THR A 179 15.17 -1.23 -15.56
N GLU A 180 14.84 -2.03 -16.57
CA GLU A 180 15.17 -1.74 -17.99
C GLU A 180 14.51 -0.42 -18.44
N ASN A 181 13.28 -0.18 -18.03
CA ASN A 181 12.53 0.98 -18.50
C ASN A 181 12.71 2.24 -17.65
N THR A 182 13.17 2.15 -16.42
CA THR A 182 13.25 3.32 -15.52
C THR A 182 14.56 3.42 -14.74
N GLY A 183 15.37 2.38 -14.70
CA GLY A 183 16.58 2.29 -13.89
C GLY A 183 16.30 1.89 -12.41
N PHE A 184 15.04 1.68 -12.02
CA PHE A 184 14.63 1.37 -10.64
C PHE A 184 13.56 0.28 -10.61
N THR A 185 13.56 -0.51 -9.53
CA THR A 185 12.44 -1.39 -9.20
C THR A 185 11.34 -0.61 -8.46
N GLN A 186 10.12 -1.11 -8.46
CA GLN A 186 9.04 -0.52 -7.67
C GLN A 186 9.35 -0.49 -6.16
N ALA A 187 10.10 -1.45 -5.64
CA ALA A 187 10.53 -1.47 -4.24
C ALA A 187 11.43 -0.26 -3.91
N GLN A 188 12.43 0.01 -4.75
CA GLN A 188 13.31 1.18 -4.63
C GLN A 188 12.55 2.49 -4.81
N ALA A 189 11.69 2.56 -5.84
CA ALA A 189 10.88 3.73 -6.13
C ALA A 189 9.90 4.06 -4.99
N GLY A 190 9.26 3.03 -4.41
CA GLY A 190 8.35 3.15 -3.28
C GLY A 190 9.06 3.64 -2.02
N ALA A 191 10.22 3.09 -1.71
CA ALA A 191 11.02 3.52 -0.56
C ALA A 191 11.42 5.01 -0.67
N LEU A 192 11.87 5.45 -1.84
CA LEU A 192 12.22 6.85 -2.08
C LEU A 192 11.00 7.78 -1.96
N LEU A 193 9.85 7.37 -2.51
CA LEU A 193 8.59 8.10 -2.39
C LEU A 193 8.17 8.26 -0.93
N LEU A 194 8.19 7.17 -0.16
CA LEU A 194 7.82 7.17 1.24
C LEU A 194 8.81 7.97 2.12
N ARG A 195 10.12 7.95 1.80
CA ARG A 195 11.11 8.83 2.44
C ARG A 195 10.80 10.30 2.17
N ASN A 196 10.43 10.65 0.93
CA ASN A 196 10.00 12.01 0.58
C ASN A 196 8.75 12.42 1.37
N TRP A 197 7.85 11.50 1.63
CA TRP A 197 6.66 11.70 2.47
C TRP A 197 6.94 11.62 3.98
N LYS A 198 8.20 11.49 4.39
CA LYS A 198 8.64 11.49 5.80
C LYS A 198 8.14 10.30 6.62
N PHE A 199 7.94 9.17 5.98
CA PHE A 199 7.71 7.92 6.71
C PHE A 199 8.95 7.50 7.51
N PRO A 200 8.78 6.69 8.59
CA PRO A 200 9.89 6.17 9.38
C PRO A 200 10.85 5.34 8.54
N GLU A 201 12.16 5.44 8.86
CA GLU A 201 13.22 4.73 8.14
C GLU A 201 13.01 3.21 8.14
N ARG A 202 12.56 2.64 9.25
CA ARG A 202 12.26 1.21 9.36
C ARG A 202 11.28 0.74 8.30
N LEU A 203 10.16 1.45 8.14
CA LEU A 203 9.14 1.11 7.14
C LEU A 203 9.67 1.27 5.71
N THR A 204 10.35 2.37 5.43
CA THR A 204 10.88 2.64 4.08
C THR A 204 11.97 1.66 3.71
N HIS A 205 12.82 1.26 4.65
CA HIS A 205 13.86 0.26 4.47
C HIS A 205 13.25 -1.14 4.22
N ALA A 206 12.22 -1.51 4.99
CA ALA A 206 11.52 -2.79 4.77
C ALA A 206 10.89 -2.86 3.37
N ILE A 207 10.30 -1.77 2.89
CA ILE A 207 9.74 -1.70 1.53
C ILE A 207 10.83 -1.74 0.47
N GLU A 208 11.98 -1.09 0.68
CA GLU A 208 13.11 -1.12 -0.25
C GLU A 208 13.63 -2.54 -0.49
N TRP A 209 13.73 -3.33 0.56
CA TRP A 209 14.30 -4.67 0.53
C TRP A 209 13.27 -5.80 0.51
N GLN A 210 11.99 -5.48 0.30
CA GLN A 210 10.87 -6.43 0.39
C GLN A 210 11.01 -7.68 -0.49
N ASN A 211 11.77 -7.63 -1.58
CA ASN A 211 11.99 -8.76 -2.49
C ASN A 211 13.37 -9.40 -2.34
N GLN A 212 14.24 -8.84 -1.49
CA GLN A 212 15.63 -9.28 -1.31
C GLN A 212 16.05 -9.23 0.16
N ALA A 213 15.17 -9.58 1.08
CA ALA A 213 15.38 -9.46 2.53
C ALA A 213 16.69 -10.11 3.01
N ALA A 214 17.07 -11.26 2.43
CA ALA A 214 18.32 -11.95 2.76
C ALA A 214 19.60 -11.18 2.42
N ARG A 215 19.51 -10.17 1.54
CA ARG A 215 20.64 -9.29 1.15
C ARG A 215 20.63 -7.95 1.87
N ALA A 216 19.60 -7.68 2.63
CA ALA A 216 19.44 -6.41 3.31
C ALA A 216 20.43 -6.28 4.48
N PRO A 217 20.96 -5.08 4.74
CA PRO A 217 21.64 -4.81 5.99
C PRO A 217 20.61 -4.83 7.13
N ASN A 218 20.87 -5.68 8.16
CA ASN A 218 20.04 -5.81 9.36
C ASN A 218 18.55 -6.11 9.05
N PRO A 219 18.24 -7.28 8.46
CA PRO A 219 16.87 -7.65 8.18
C PRO A 219 16.06 -7.74 9.48
N ASP A 220 14.86 -7.18 9.48
CA ASP A 220 13.92 -7.26 10.57
C ASP A 220 12.67 -8.07 10.17
N TRP A 221 11.80 -8.31 11.15
CA TRP A 221 10.56 -9.05 10.91
C TRP A 221 9.74 -8.46 9.75
N LEU A 222 9.60 -7.15 9.68
CA LEU A 222 8.77 -6.49 8.69
C LEU A 222 9.26 -6.74 7.26
N MET A 223 10.58 -6.68 7.07
CA MET A 223 11.23 -6.95 5.80
C MET A 223 11.09 -8.42 5.39
N GLU A 224 11.36 -9.35 6.32
CA GLU A 224 11.22 -10.79 6.09
C GLU A 224 9.76 -11.16 5.79
N ALA A 225 8.80 -10.57 6.50
CA ALA A 225 7.37 -10.78 6.29
C ALA A 225 6.89 -10.24 4.93
N LEU A 226 7.37 -9.08 4.49
CA LEU A 226 7.08 -8.54 3.16
C LEU A 226 7.66 -9.45 2.07
N ASN A 227 8.88 -9.95 2.25
CA ASN A 227 9.51 -10.91 1.34
C ASN A 227 8.72 -12.23 1.27
N PHE A 228 8.35 -12.78 2.42
CA PHE A 228 7.49 -13.97 2.52
C PHE A 228 6.15 -13.75 1.82
N THR A 229 5.52 -12.59 2.03
CA THR A 229 4.26 -12.22 1.38
C THR A 229 4.40 -12.23 -0.14
N SER A 230 5.54 -11.79 -0.70
CA SER A 230 5.80 -11.85 -2.15
C SER A 230 5.87 -13.28 -2.69
N ALA A 231 6.28 -14.24 -1.87
CA ALA A 231 6.38 -15.64 -2.26
C ALA A 231 5.02 -16.37 -2.19
N VAL A 232 4.14 -15.97 -1.27
CA VAL A 232 2.87 -16.68 -1.01
C VAL A 232 1.64 -16.00 -1.60
N LEU A 233 1.67 -14.70 -1.88
CA LEU A 233 0.58 -14.02 -2.57
C LEU A 233 0.92 -13.87 -4.05
N PRO A 234 -0.04 -14.17 -4.96
CA PRO A 234 0.18 -13.89 -6.36
C PRO A 234 0.36 -12.37 -6.54
N GLN A 235 1.36 -12.03 -7.31
CA GLN A 235 1.52 -10.67 -7.81
C GLN A 235 0.69 -10.59 -9.09
N GLY A 236 -0.56 -10.16 -8.97
CA GLY A 236 -1.51 -10.18 -10.07
C GLY A 236 -1.85 -8.77 -10.54
N PHE A 237 -1.92 -8.64 -11.86
CA PHE A 237 -2.39 -7.45 -12.54
C PHE A 237 -3.77 -7.75 -13.16
N GLY A 238 -4.77 -6.93 -12.86
CA GLY A 238 -6.10 -7.01 -13.47
C GLY A 238 -6.99 -8.10 -12.87
N ALA A 239 -7.87 -8.71 -13.67
CA ALA A 239 -8.92 -9.67 -13.28
C ALA A 239 -8.47 -10.81 -12.32
N SER A 240 -7.18 -10.99 -12.14
CA SER A 240 -6.57 -11.95 -11.23
C SER A 240 -6.96 -11.75 -9.77
N PHE A 241 -7.28 -10.51 -9.35
CA PHE A 241 -7.64 -10.28 -7.95
C PHE A 241 -9.03 -10.83 -7.59
N ALA A 242 -9.98 -10.78 -8.52
CA ALA A 242 -11.29 -11.42 -8.35
C ALA A 242 -11.15 -12.95 -8.26
N VAL A 243 -10.18 -13.54 -8.99
CA VAL A 243 -9.83 -14.97 -8.93
C VAL A 243 -9.16 -15.32 -7.61
N MET A 244 -8.36 -14.43 -7.04
CA MET A 244 -7.76 -14.65 -5.70
C MET A 244 -8.78 -14.77 -4.58
N ALA A 245 -9.93 -14.12 -4.73
CA ALA A 245 -10.97 -14.20 -3.72
C ALA A 245 -11.62 -15.59 -3.66
N THR A 246 -11.50 -16.44 -4.70
CA THR A 246 -12.25 -17.72 -4.78
C THR A 246 -11.39 -18.97 -4.87
N ASP A 247 -10.32 -19.00 -5.67
CA ASP A 247 -9.67 -20.26 -6.04
C ASP A 247 -8.13 -20.32 -5.85
N TYR A 248 -7.53 -19.30 -5.25
CA TYR A 248 -6.09 -19.30 -5.04
C TYR A 248 -5.66 -20.31 -3.98
N ARG A 249 -4.77 -21.22 -4.37
CA ARG A 249 -4.10 -22.16 -3.45
C ARG A 249 -2.70 -21.66 -3.11
N VAL A 250 -2.34 -21.82 -1.85
CA VAL A 250 -0.99 -21.50 -1.37
C VAL A 250 0.03 -22.30 -2.15
N PRO A 251 1.04 -21.67 -2.77
CA PRO A 251 2.15 -22.42 -3.37
C PRO A 251 2.96 -23.15 -2.30
N ALA A 252 3.87 -24.02 -2.72
CA ALA A 252 4.85 -24.58 -1.79
C ALA A 252 5.57 -23.45 -1.05
N LEU A 253 5.57 -23.52 0.28
CA LEU A 253 6.20 -22.45 1.08
C LEU A 253 7.72 -22.46 0.84
N PRO A 254 8.34 -21.26 0.79
CA PRO A 254 9.78 -21.19 0.64
C PRO A 254 10.48 -21.74 1.90
N GLU A 255 11.57 -22.49 1.71
CA GLU A 255 12.42 -22.97 2.79
C GLU A 255 13.30 -21.83 3.32
N THR A 256 12.74 -20.97 4.17
CA THR A 256 13.44 -19.82 4.74
C THR A 256 13.50 -19.92 6.26
N GLU A 257 14.49 -19.26 6.87
CA GLU A 257 14.54 -19.13 8.33
C GLU A 257 13.26 -18.52 8.91
N PHE A 258 12.63 -17.59 8.21
CA PHE A 258 11.37 -16.98 8.62
C PHE A 258 10.27 -18.02 8.77
N VAL A 259 10.09 -18.90 7.78
CA VAL A 259 9.10 -19.99 7.82
C VAL A 259 9.37 -20.95 8.99
N LEU A 260 10.62 -21.33 9.20
CA LEU A 260 11.02 -22.21 10.28
C LEU A 260 10.85 -21.56 11.65
N ARG A 261 11.31 -20.33 11.81
CA ARG A 261 11.25 -19.55 13.08
C ARG A 261 9.84 -19.41 13.61
N TYR A 262 8.86 -19.19 12.73
CA TYR A 262 7.46 -18.99 13.10
C TYR A 262 6.58 -20.21 12.89
N ASN A 263 7.18 -21.36 12.54
CA ASN A 263 6.49 -22.62 12.28
C ASN A 263 5.28 -22.43 11.34
N LEU A 264 5.52 -21.75 10.21
CA LEU A 264 4.51 -21.50 9.20
C LEU A 264 4.30 -22.74 8.35
N THR A 265 3.09 -23.27 8.30
CA THR A 265 2.69 -24.39 7.45
C THR A 265 1.75 -23.93 6.37
N ALA A 266 1.59 -24.72 5.30
CA ALA A 266 0.67 -24.41 4.22
C ALA A 266 -0.78 -24.28 4.74
N GLU A 267 -1.19 -25.16 5.66
CA GLU A 267 -2.51 -25.13 6.29
C GLU A 267 -2.73 -23.82 7.05
N ARG A 268 -1.74 -23.40 7.83
CA ARG A 268 -1.82 -22.15 8.60
C ARG A 268 -1.90 -20.92 7.72
N ILE A 269 -1.17 -20.91 6.62
CA ILE A 269 -1.25 -19.83 5.62
C ILE A 269 -2.59 -19.84 4.90
N GLU A 270 -3.16 -21.01 4.59
CA GLU A 270 -4.49 -21.12 4.00
C GLU A 270 -5.58 -20.58 4.94
N GLU A 271 -5.49 -20.87 6.25
CA GLU A 271 -6.39 -20.30 7.26
C GLU A 271 -6.29 -18.77 7.30
N LEU A 272 -5.07 -18.20 7.29
CA LEU A 272 -4.86 -16.76 7.24
C LEU A 272 -5.47 -16.16 5.98
N LEU A 273 -5.26 -16.77 4.81
CA LEU A 273 -5.84 -16.30 3.55
C LEU A 273 -7.36 -16.31 3.57
N ASN A 274 -7.98 -17.37 4.10
CA ASN A 274 -9.43 -17.47 4.21
C ASN A 274 -10.02 -16.38 5.14
N SER A 275 -9.34 -16.08 6.24
CA SER A 275 -9.70 -14.96 7.12
C SER A 275 -9.59 -13.62 6.39
N CYS A 276 -8.48 -13.39 5.68
CA CYS A 276 -8.28 -12.16 4.89
C CYS A 276 -9.32 -12.02 3.76
N ARG A 277 -9.67 -13.10 3.07
CA ARG A 277 -10.74 -13.11 2.05
C ARG A 277 -12.08 -12.69 2.64
N SER A 278 -12.44 -13.25 3.79
CA SER A 278 -13.68 -12.90 4.48
C SER A 278 -13.73 -11.43 4.89
N GLU A 279 -12.63 -10.91 5.44
CA GLU A 279 -12.52 -9.50 5.82
C GLU A 279 -12.53 -8.57 4.58
N PHE A 280 -11.81 -8.95 3.52
CA PHE A 280 -11.78 -8.21 2.26
C PHE A 280 -13.17 -8.11 1.61
N VAL A 281 -13.92 -9.22 1.55
CA VAL A 281 -15.30 -9.24 1.02
C VAL A 281 -16.22 -8.39 1.89
N ALA A 282 -16.09 -8.45 3.22
CA ALA A 282 -16.89 -7.64 4.14
C ALA A 282 -16.61 -6.14 3.98
N ILE A 283 -15.37 -5.74 3.70
CA ILE A 283 -15.02 -4.35 3.38
C ILE A 283 -15.61 -3.97 2.02
N GLY A 284 -15.45 -4.82 1.00
CA GLY A 284 -15.97 -4.61 -0.34
C GLY A 284 -17.50 -4.48 -0.38
N SER A 285 -18.24 -5.33 0.33
CA SER A 285 -19.71 -5.29 0.38
C SER A 285 -20.22 -4.00 1.05
N LYS A 286 -19.61 -3.58 2.16
CA LYS A 286 -19.93 -2.29 2.80
C LYS A 286 -19.72 -1.11 1.86
N LEU A 287 -18.70 -1.17 1.01
CA LEU A 287 -18.43 -0.15 -0.01
C LEU A 287 -19.43 -0.18 -1.17
N TYR A 288 -20.03 -1.36 -1.45
CA TYR A 288 -20.99 -1.56 -2.55
C TYR A 288 -22.43 -1.21 -2.16
N ASP A 289 -22.85 -1.54 -0.93
CA ASP A 289 -24.20 -1.26 -0.42
C ASP A 289 -24.48 0.24 -0.32
N TYR A 290 -23.45 1.03 -0.09
CA TYR A 290 -23.56 2.49 -0.05
C TYR A 290 -23.95 3.11 -1.40
N ARG A 291 -23.66 2.45 -2.54
CA ARG A 291 -24.10 2.90 -3.88
C ARG A 291 -25.59 2.66 -4.15
N LYS A 292 -26.24 1.80 -3.38
CA LYS A 292 -27.66 1.41 -3.57
C LYS A 292 -28.61 2.14 -2.62
N SER A 293 -28.12 2.89 -1.66
CA SER A 293 -28.97 3.71 -0.79
C SER A 293 -29.50 4.88 -1.63
N PRO A 294 -30.82 5.01 -1.84
CA PRO A 294 -31.39 6.16 -2.57
C PRO A 294 -31.17 7.43 -1.76
N GLU A 295 -30.94 8.51 -2.46
CA GLU A 295 -30.91 9.89 -1.93
C GLU A 295 -32.18 10.26 -1.19
#